data_8b0c1c52450e56c2a24c403c496a4630
#
_entry.id   8b0c1c52450e56c2a24c403c496a4630
#
_cell.length_a   1.000
_cell.length_b   1.000
_cell.length_c   1.000
_cell.angle_alpha   90.00
_cell.angle_beta   90.00
_cell.angle_gamma   90.00
#
_symmetry.space_group_name_H-M   'P 1'
#
loop_
_entity.id
_entity.type
_entity.pdbx_description
1 polymer ?
#
loop_
_entity_poly.entity_id
_entity_poly.type
_entity_poly.pdbx_seq_one_letter_code
_entity_poly.pdbx_strand_id
1 'polypeptide(L)'
;FQLDTSPEQDGSQMRGYHKPIMIAGGYGNIKRNLVEKNPIQQGDLLIVLGGPAMQIGLGGGAASSVDSGELDAGLDFASVQRDNAEMERRCQEVIDRCWAMAGNSEEEDNNPIVSIHDVGAGGLSNAMPELVNDHELGAILNLRKVPSLEHGMSPMAIWSNEAQERYVLAIRPDSADLFDSICERERCPYAVLGTATDVRQLVVNDPLLNRDGSQQPVDMPLQVLLGGTPKMQRSFNRSVPKLLPLNLA
;
A
#
# COMPACT_ATOMS: atom_id res chain seq x y z
N PHE A 1 14.26 -21.84 -16.53
CA PHE A 1 14.42 -22.24 -17.93
C PHE A 1 15.54 -21.43 -18.55
N GLN A 2 16.55 -22.10 -19.04
CA GLN A 2 17.61 -21.49 -19.87
C GLN A 2 17.32 -21.88 -21.32
N LEU A 3 17.22 -20.88 -22.18
CA LEU A 3 17.10 -21.09 -23.61
C LEU A 3 18.43 -20.72 -24.26
N ASP A 4 19.06 -21.66 -24.89
CA ASP A 4 20.17 -21.38 -25.81
C ASP A 4 19.58 -20.83 -27.11
N THR A 5 19.82 -19.56 -27.38
CA THR A 5 19.27 -18.88 -28.55
C THR A 5 20.20 -18.82 -29.75
N SER A 6 21.36 -19.49 -29.70
CA SER A 6 22.32 -19.49 -30.78
C SER A 6 22.87 -20.89 -31.04
N PRO A 7 22.44 -21.58 -32.07
CA PRO A 7 23.23 -22.68 -32.58
C PRO A 7 24.45 -22.11 -33.31
N GLU A 8 25.62 -22.45 -32.85
CA GLU A 8 26.82 -22.56 -33.65
C GLU A 8 27.58 -21.31 -34.13
N GLN A 9 27.60 -20.18 -33.42
CA GLN A 9 28.65 -19.21 -33.67
C GLN A 9 29.11 -18.50 -32.42
N ASP A 10 30.38 -18.40 -32.27
CA ASP A 10 31.18 -17.70 -31.29
C ASP A 10 30.50 -16.40 -30.83
N GLY A 11 29.83 -16.46 -29.68
CA GLY A 11 28.98 -15.37 -29.17
C GLY A 11 27.58 -15.80 -28.70
N SER A 12 27.41 -17.07 -28.35
CA SER A 12 26.12 -17.55 -27.79
C SER A 12 25.70 -16.72 -26.60
N GLN A 13 24.65 -15.92 -26.77
CA GLN A 13 23.98 -15.26 -25.66
C GLN A 13 23.02 -16.25 -25.02
N MET A 14 23.41 -16.82 -23.89
CA MET A 14 22.49 -17.55 -23.05
C MET A 14 21.49 -16.57 -22.46
N ARG A 15 20.20 -16.81 -22.69
CA ARG A 15 19.12 -16.07 -22.06
C ARG A 15 18.37 -17.00 -21.12
N GLY A 16 18.27 -16.59 -19.87
CA GLY A 16 17.53 -17.33 -18.86
C GLY A 16 16.38 -16.50 -18.30
N TYR A 17 15.34 -17.16 -17.86
CA TYR A 17 14.29 -16.58 -17.02
C TYR A 17 14.68 -16.83 -15.56
N HIS A 18 15.47 -15.92 -15.00
CA HIS A 18 16.01 -16.07 -13.64
C HIS A 18 15.02 -15.64 -12.56
N LYS A 19 14.02 -14.87 -12.94
CA LYS A 19 12.93 -14.42 -12.05
C LYS A 19 11.60 -14.86 -12.64
N PRO A 20 10.92 -15.84 -12.02
CA PRO A 20 9.60 -16.25 -12.48
C PRO A 20 8.61 -15.09 -12.34
N ILE A 21 7.76 -14.93 -13.34
CA ILE A 21 6.69 -13.93 -13.34
C ILE A 21 5.41 -14.65 -12.93
N MET A 22 4.79 -14.19 -11.86
CA MET A 22 3.45 -14.60 -11.49
C MET A 22 2.44 -13.64 -12.13
N ILE A 23 1.49 -14.19 -12.86
CA ILE A 23 0.37 -13.41 -13.40
C ILE A 23 -0.85 -13.75 -12.55
N ALA A 24 -1.39 -12.74 -11.87
CA ALA A 24 -2.67 -12.81 -11.20
C ALA A 24 -3.68 -11.97 -11.96
N GLY A 25 -4.90 -12.47 -12.12
CA GLY A 25 -5.94 -11.76 -12.82
C GLY A 25 -7.32 -12.28 -12.44
N GLY A 26 -8.32 -11.46 -12.72
CA GLY A 26 -9.69 -11.81 -12.43
C GLY A 26 -10.63 -10.72 -12.92
N TYR A 27 -11.91 -10.96 -12.72
CA TYR A 27 -12.96 -9.96 -12.96
C TYR A 27 -14.03 -10.07 -11.90
N GLY A 28 -14.73 -8.97 -11.67
CA GLY A 28 -15.83 -8.90 -10.71
C GLY A 28 -16.84 -7.84 -11.11
N ASN A 29 -17.86 -7.68 -10.28
CA ASN A 29 -18.86 -6.64 -10.46
C ASN A 29 -18.59 -5.50 -9.47
N ILE A 30 -18.86 -4.28 -9.92
CA ILE A 30 -18.84 -3.08 -9.08
C ILE A 30 -20.11 -2.28 -9.35
N LYS A 31 -20.69 -1.66 -8.33
CA LYS A 31 -21.81 -0.72 -8.53
C LYS A 31 -21.30 0.50 -9.31
N ARG A 32 -22.13 1.02 -10.19
CA ARG A 32 -21.75 2.13 -11.09
C ARG A 32 -21.34 3.39 -10.32
N ASN A 33 -22.03 3.69 -9.22
CA ASN A 33 -21.76 4.84 -8.36
C ASN A 33 -20.51 4.66 -7.44
N LEU A 34 -19.88 3.47 -7.45
CA LEU A 34 -18.68 3.19 -6.68
C LEU A 34 -17.43 3.03 -7.58
N VAL A 35 -17.55 3.31 -8.89
CA VAL A 35 -16.39 3.22 -9.81
C VAL A 35 -15.37 4.30 -9.50
N GLU A 36 -15.84 5.52 -9.24
CA GLU A 36 -14.98 6.64 -8.86
C GLU A 36 -14.97 6.81 -7.34
N LYS A 37 -13.81 7.17 -6.79
CA LYS A 37 -13.69 7.50 -5.37
C LYS A 37 -14.41 8.81 -5.07
N ASN A 38 -15.14 8.85 -3.97
CA ASN A 38 -15.70 10.11 -3.48
C ASN A 38 -14.58 11.05 -3.01
N PRO A 39 -14.72 12.36 -3.21
CA PRO A 39 -13.69 13.31 -2.80
C PRO A 39 -13.58 13.38 -1.27
N ILE A 40 -12.34 13.21 -0.78
CA ILE A 40 -12.01 13.47 0.61
C ILE A 40 -12.12 14.98 0.87
N GLN A 41 -12.55 15.36 2.05
CA GLN A 41 -12.65 16.75 2.48
C GLN A 41 -11.76 17.01 3.70
N GLN A 42 -11.43 18.29 3.90
CA GLN A 42 -10.77 18.71 5.13
C GLN A 42 -11.58 18.29 6.35
N GLY A 43 -10.92 17.67 7.32
CA GLY A 43 -11.54 17.16 8.54
C GLY A 43 -12.03 15.73 8.47
N ASP A 44 -12.03 15.09 7.29
CA ASP A 44 -12.31 13.66 7.20
C ASP A 44 -11.31 12.85 8.00
N LEU A 45 -11.81 11.81 8.66
CA LEU A 45 -11.02 10.93 9.50
C LEU A 45 -10.21 9.98 8.63
N LEU A 46 -8.91 9.92 8.92
CA LEU A 46 -7.98 9.00 8.26
C LEU A 46 -7.75 7.79 9.15
N ILE A 47 -8.09 6.62 8.63
CA ILE A 47 -8.18 5.37 9.37
C ILE A 47 -7.22 4.35 8.80
N VAL A 48 -6.63 3.53 9.68
CA VAL A 48 -6.09 2.23 9.32
C VAL A 48 -7.07 1.15 9.79
N LEU A 49 -7.47 0.27 8.89
CA LEU A 49 -8.33 -0.89 9.13
C LEU A 49 -7.50 -2.15 9.00
N GLY A 50 -7.65 -3.08 9.92
CA GLY A 50 -7.06 -4.42 9.81
C GLY A 50 -5.96 -4.70 10.82
N GLY A 51 -5.04 -5.57 10.44
CA GLY A 51 -4.04 -6.15 11.32
C GLY A 51 -3.06 -5.17 11.95
N PRO A 52 -2.42 -5.59 13.04
CA PRO A 52 -1.44 -4.75 13.73
C PRO A 52 -0.16 -4.58 12.90
N ALA A 53 0.55 -3.49 13.17
CA ALA A 53 1.91 -3.32 12.73
C ALA A 53 2.82 -4.39 13.38
N MET A 54 3.69 -5.00 12.58
CA MET A 54 4.67 -5.99 12.99
C MET A 54 5.99 -5.72 12.26
N GLN A 55 7.09 -6.30 12.73
CA GLN A 55 8.40 -6.14 12.08
C GLN A 55 8.54 -7.04 10.84
N ILE A 56 7.64 -6.88 9.90
CA ILE A 56 7.61 -7.61 8.62
C ILE A 56 7.66 -6.64 7.45
N GLY A 57 8.22 -7.09 6.33
CA GLY A 57 8.31 -6.29 5.11
C GLY A 57 9.17 -5.03 5.23
N LEU A 58 10.05 -4.94 6.22
CA LEU A 58 10.90 -3.74 6.44
C LEU A 58 11.95 -3.53 5.35
N GLY A 59 12.22 -4.55 4.55
CA GLY A 59 13.11 -4.46 3.37
C GLY A 59 12.48 -3.77 2.17
N GLY A 60 11.16 -3.57 2.19
CA GLY A 60 10.40 -2.96 1.10
C GLY A 60 10.52 -3.73 -0.22
N GLY A 61 10.21 -3.06 -1.31
CA GLY A 61 10.35 -3.62 -2.67
C GLY A 61 11.78 -4.03 -3.03
N ALA A 62 12.80 -3.56 -2.31
CA ALA A 62 14.18 -3.97 -2.50
C ALA A 62 14.38 -5.44 -2.15
N ALA A 63 13.78 -5.95 -1.07
CA ALA A 63 13.89 -7.35 -0.66
C ALA A 63 13.32 -8.31 -1.73
N SER A 64 12.24 -7.91 -2.41
CA SER A 64 11.66 -8.70 -3.50
C SER A 64 12.47 -8.65 -4.81
N SER A 65 13.46 -7.78 -4.90
CA SER A 65 14.28 -7.54 -6.10
C SER A 65 15.67 -8.16 -6.02
N VAL A 66 16.05 -8.72 -4.88
CA VAL A 66 17.36 -9.38 -4.66
C VAL A 66 17.23 -10.86 -4.97
N ASP A 67 18.30 -11.48 -5.47
CA ASP A 67 18.35 -12.90 -5.73
C ASP A 67 18.25 -13.72 -4.42
N SER A 68 17.55 -14.85 -4.50
CA SER A 68 17.36 -15.73 -3.33
C SER A 68 18.70 -16.17 -2.75
N GLY A 69 18.91 -15.89 -1.47
CA GLY A 69 20.13 -16.26 -0.73
C GLY A 69 21.21 -15.19 -0.65
N GLU A 70 21.00 -14.00 -1.21
CA GLU A 70 21.92 -12.86 -1.06
C GLU A 70 21.59 -11.97 0.16
N LEU A 71 20.41 -12.14 0.74
CA LEU A 71 20.00 -11.40 1.95
C LEU A 71 20.43 -12.12 3.21
N ASP A 72 20.71 -11.37 4.27
CA ASP A 72 20.84 -11.91 5.62
C ASP A 72 19.54 -12.66 5.99
N ALA A 73 19.67 -13.84 6.62
CA ALA A 73 18.52 -14.67 7.01
C ALA A 73 17.47 -13.90 7.83
N GLY A 74 17.89 -12.89 8.62
CA GLY A 74 16.97 -12.02 9.35
C GLY A 74 16.11 -11.15 8.44
N LEU A 75 16.63 -10.68 7.31
CA LEU A 75 15.88 -9.92 6.30
C LEU A 75 14.97 -10.82 5.47
N ASP A 76 15.37 -12.07 5.22
CA ASP A 76 14.51 -13.05 4.54
C ASP A 76 13.27 -13.37 5.38
N PHE A 77 13.41 -13.56 6.69
CA PHE A 77 12.26 -13.73 7.60
C PHE A 77 11.39 -12.47 7.70
N ALA A 78 12.00 -11.29 7.68
CA ALA A 78 11.27 -10.02 7.69
C ALA A 78 10.61 -9.67 6.33
N SER A 79 10.81 -10.50 5.29
CA SER A 79 10.21 -10.29 3.97
C SER A 79 8.77 -10.83 3.86
N VAL A 80 8.30 -11.57 4.87
CA VAL A 80 6.88 -11.99 4.95
C VAL A 80 6.00 -10.75 5.03
N GLN A 81 4.99 -10.67 4.18
CA GLN A 81 4.12 -9.50 4.05
C GLN A 81 2.67 -9.80 4.40
N ARG A 82 2.25 -11.05 4.24
CA ARG A 82 0.89 -11.53 4.51
C ARG A 82 0.97 -12.87 5.20
N ASP A 83 0.25 -13.00 6.29
CA ASP A 83 0.25 -14.22 7.10
C ASP A 83 -1.15 -14.56 7.65
N ASN A 84 -2.03 -13.58 7.80
CA ASN A 84 -3.28 -13.72 8.52
C ASN A 84 -4.50 -13.60 7.60
N ALA A 85 -4.86 -14.72 6.95
CA ALA A 85 -6.02 -14.78 6.07
C ALA A 85 -7.35 -14.49 6.80
N GLU A 86 -7.45 -14.76 8.10
CA GLU A 86 -8.64 -14.39 8.89
C GLU A 86 -8.76 -12.87 9.00
N MET A 87 -7.65 -12.17 9.21
CA MET A 87 -7.66 -10.71 9.29
C MET A 87 -8.07 -10.09 7.95
N GLU A 88 -7.54 -10.60 6.84
CA GLU A 88 -7.96 -10.16 5.50
C GLU A 88 -9.47 -10.36 5.29
N ARG A 89 -10.00 -11.50 5.73
CA ARG A 89 -11.44 -11.77 5.65
C ARG A 89 -12.26 -10.80 6.50
N ARG A 90 -11.82 -10.47 7.71
CA ARG A 90 -12.49 -9.50 8.56
C ARG A 90 -12.50 -8.10 7.94
N CYS A 91 -11.38 -7.66 7.37
CA CYS A 91 -11.32 -6.40 6.61
C CYS A 91 -12.32 -6.41 5.45
N GLN A 92 -12.36 -7.50 4.69
CA GLN A 92 -13.26 -7.66 3.56
C GLN A 92 -14.74 -7.57 4.00
N GLU A 93 -15.11 -8.20 5.13
CA GLU A 93 -16.49 -8.11 5.65
C GLU A 93 -16.87 -6.68 6.04
N VAL A 94 -15.95 -5.93 6.66
CA VAL A 94 -16.20 -4.51 6.96
C VAL A 94 -16.42 -3.72 5.67
N ILE A 95 -15.54 -3.87 4.69
CA ILE A 95 -15.64 -3.19 3.40
C ILE A 95 -16.94 -3.57 2.69
N ASP A 96 -17.29 -4.86 2.66
CA ASP A 96 -18.50 -5.37 2.02
C ASP A 96 -19.76 -4.83 2.68
N ARG A 97 -19.79 -4.68 4.01
CA ARG A 97 -20.90 -4.07 4.74
C ARG A 97 -21.05 -2.59 4.42
N CYS A 98 -19.93 -1.88 4.35
CA CYS A 98 -19.93 -0.45 4.02
C CYS A 98 -20.46 -0.21 2.60
N TRP A 99 -19.89 -0.85 1.58
CA TRP A 99 -20.32 -0.64 0.21
C TRP A 99 -21.74 -1.18 -0.07
N ALA A 100 -22.20 -2.19 0.69
CA ALA A 100 -23.58 -2.69 0.57
C ALA A 100 -24.62 -1.62 0.94
N MET A 101 -24.26 -0.65 1.78
CA MET A 101 -25.12 0.47 2.16
C MET A 101 -25.14 1.60 1.12
N ALA A 102 -24.22 1.59 0.16
CA ALA A 102 -24.33 2.46 -0.99
C ALA A 102 -25.60 2.13 -1.77
N GLY A 103 -26.46 3.11 -1.96
CA GLY A 103 -27.64 3.02 -2.80
C GLY A 103 -27.29 2.79 -4.28
N ASN A 104 -28.26 3.01 -5.15
CA ASN A 104 -28.05 2.94 -6.58
C ASN A 104 -27.78 4.31 -7.22
N SER A 105 -27.83 5.38 -6.43
CA SER A 105 -27.52 6.76 -6.79
C SER A 105 -26.69 7.43 -5.71
N GLU A 106 -26.05 8.55 -6.04
CA GLU A 106 -25.29 9.35 -5.08
C GLU A 106 -26.17 9.91 -3.93
N GLU A 107 -27.44 10.17 -4.21
CA GLU A 107 -28.40 10.69 -3.22
C GLU A 107 -28.79 9.64 -2.17
N GLU A 108 -28.64 8.36 -2.49
CA GLU A 108 -28.95 7.23 -1.62
C GLU A 108 -27.69 6.62 -0.98
N ASP A 109 -26.52 7.23 -1.20
CA ASP A 109 -25.25 6.67 -0.73
C ASP A 109 -25.09 6.86 0.78
N ASN A 110 -25.25 5.77 1.52
CA ASN A 110 -25.00 5.70 2.96
C ASN A 110 -23.69 4.93 3.26
N ASN A 111 -22.81 4.78 2.29
CA ASN A 111 -21.52 4.16 2.48
C ASN A 111 -20.63 5.05 3.39
N PRO A 112 -20.23 4.60 4.58
CA PRO A 112 -19.35 5.40 5.43
C PRO A 112 -17.96 5.62 4.85
N ILE A 113 -17.53 4.77 3.91
CA ILE A 113 -16.21 4.88 3.28
C ILE A 113 -16.29 5.90 2.13
N VAL A 114 -15.53 7.00 2.28
CA VAL A 114 -15.38 8.03 1.25
C VAL A 114 -14.34 7.60 0.21
N SER A 115 -13.20 7.14 0.68
CA SER A 115 -12.10 6.68 -0.17
C SER A 115 -11.33 5.58 0.55
N ILE A 116 -10.75 4.67 -0.22
CA ILE A 116 -10.02 3.51 0.29
C ILE A 116 -8.77 3.25 -0.55
N HIS A 117 -7.70 2.82 0.11
CA HIS A 117 -6.47 2.36 -0.52
C HIS A 117 -5.93 1.15 0.24
N ASP A 118 -5.40 0.15 -0.46
CA ASP A 118 -4.73 -0.98 0.18
C ASP A 118 -3.35 -0.60 0.72
N VAL A 119 -2.88 -1.35 1.70
CA VAL A 119 -1.51 -1.22 2.21
C VAL A 119 -0.62 -2.24 1.52
N GLY A 120 0.24 -1.75 0.65
CA GLY A 120 1.19 -2.56 -0.10
C GLY A 120 2.63 -2.26 0.29
N ALA A 121 3.52 -2.23 -0.70
CA ALA A 121 4.93 -1.93 -0.54
C ALA A 121 5.14 -0.56 0.12
N GLY A 122 6.05 -0.49 1.09
CA GLY A 122 6.29 0.72 1.89
C GLY A 122 5.30 0.93 3.03
N GLY A 123 4.30 0.08 3.18
CA GLY A 123 3.35 0.15 4.29
C GLY A 123 2.54 1.44 4.32
N LEU A 124 2.30 1.97 5.52
CA LEU A 124 1.56 3.23 5.70
C LEU A 124 2.30 4.43 5.12
N SER A 125 3.63 4.35 4.98
CA SER A 125 4.44 5.45 4.43
C SER A 125 4.15 5.73 2.96
N ASN A 126 3.57 4.78 2.25
CA ASN A 126 3.10 4.92 0.89
C ASN A 126 1.57 5.11 0.83
N ALA A 127 0.81 4.23 1.48
CA ALA A 127 -0.64 4.20 1.37
C ALA A 127 -1.34 5.48 1.88
N MET A 128 -0.92 6.03 3.03
CA MET A 128 -1.54 7.24 3.59
C MET A 128 -1.31 8.50 2.75
N PRO A 129 -0.06 8.78 2.32
CA PRO A 129 0.17 9.91 1.41
C PRO A 129 -0.59 9.80 0.10
N GLU A 130 -0.64 8.61 -0.51
CA GLU A 130 -1.37 8.40 -1.77
C GLU A 130 -2.86 8.67 -1.59
N LEU A 131 -3.46 8.16 -0.50
CA LEU A 131 -4.88 8.35 -0.20
C LEU A 131 -5.28 9.83 -0.22
N VAL A 132 -4.51 10.72 0.41
CA VAL A 132 -4.85 12.15 0.49
C VAL A 132 -4.37 12.94 -0.71
N ASN A 133 -3.25 12.56 -1.32
CA ASN A 133 -2.70 13.24 -2.49
C ASN A 133 -3.60 13.13 -3.73
N ASP A 134 -4.32 12.02 -3.90
CA ASP A 134 -5.29 11.84 -4.97
C ASP A 134 -6.39 12.91 -4.96
N HIS A 135 -6.60 13.53 -3.80
CA HIS A 135 -7.60 14.60 -3.57
C HIS A 135 -6.99 15.98 -3.34
N GLU A 136 -5.68 16.15 -3.61
CA GLU A 136 -4.93 17.40 -3.42
C GLU A 136 -4.92 17.91 -1.98
N LEU A 137 -5.10 17.03 -1.01
CA LEU A 137 -5.11 17.31 0.43
C LEU A 137 -3.80 16.90 1.09
N GLY A 138 -3.65 17.25 2.36
CA GLY A 138 -2.60 16.78 3.26
C GLY A 138 -3.17 15.96 4.41
N ALA A 139 -2.31 15.59 5.35
CA ALA A 139 -2.68 14.82 6.51
C ALA A 139 -1.91 15.21 7.76
N ILE A 140 -2.58 15.19 8.91
CA ILE A 140 -1.95 15.23 10.24
C ILE A 140 -2.29 13.94 10.96
N LEU A 141 -1.27 13.14 11.27
CA LEU A 141 -1.39 11.79 11.78
C LEU A 141 -0.68 11.65 13.13
N ASN A 142 -1.18 10.77 13.99
CA ASN A 142 -0.52 10.32 15.22
C ASN A 142 -0.08 8.87 15.04
N LEU A 143 1.24 8.67 14.94
CA LEU A 143 1.85 7.39 14.65
C LEU A 143 1.55 6.33 15.72
N ARG A 144 1.48 6.74 16.99
CA ARG A 144 1.25 5.79 18.12
C ARG A 144 -0.19 5.31 18.23
N LYS A 145 -1.10 5.84 17.43
CA LYS A 145 -2.45 5.27 17.28
C LYS A 145 -2.49 4.05 16.36
N VAL A 146 -1.45 3.79 15.58
CA VAL A 146 -1.37 2.56 14.76
C VAL A 146 -1.38 1.35 15.68
N PRO A 147 -2.32 0.41 15.52
CA PRO A 147 -2.31 -0.82 16.30
C PRO A 147 -1.02 -1.60 16.07
N SER A 148 -0.38 -2.04 17.16
CA SER A 148 0.86 -2.81 17.10
C SER A 148 0.84 -3.90 18.17
N LEU A 149 1.31 -5.08 17.83
CA LEU A 149 1.55 -6.17 18.80
C LEU A 149 2.94 -6.10 19.42
N GLU A 150 3.82 -5.27 18.86
CA GLU A 150 5.21 -5.15 19.31
C GLU A 150 5.43 -3.81 20.02
N HIS A 151 5.52 -3.88 21.34
CA HIS A 151 5.87 -2.71 22.15
C HIS A 151 7.33 -2.33 21.91
N GLY A 152 7.60 -1.14 21.48
CA GLY A 152 8.96 -0.65 21.26
C GLY A 152 9.38 -0.58 19.79
N MET A 153 8.47 -0.82 18.87
CA MET A 153 8.73 -0.52 17.45
C MET A 153 9.16 0.95 17.28
N SER A 154 10.21 1.14 16.48
CA SER A 154 10.65 2.48 16.10
C SER A 154 9.58 3.17 15.25
N PRO A 155 9.56 4.51 15.19
CA PRO A 155 8.68 5.25 14.30
C PRO A 155 8.76 4.77 12.84
N MET A 156 9.98 4.54 12.36
CA MET A 156 10.22 4.01 11.01
C MET A 156 9.58 2.62 10.83
N ALA A 157 9.76 1.73 11.79
CA ALA A 157 9.21 0.38 11.71
C ALA A 157 7.67 0.40 11.73
N ILE A 158 7.02 1.27 12.53
CA ILE A 158 5.56 1.42 12.51
C ILE A 158 5.08 1.99 11.19
N TRP A 159 5.80 2.99 10.65
CA TRP A 159 5.38 3.73 9.47
C TRP A 159 5.59 2.96 8.16
N SER A 160 6.67 2.16 8.10
CA SER A 160 7.12 1.55 6.83
C SER A 160 7.00 0.03 6.78
N ASN A 161 6.49 -0.64 7.84
CA ASN A 161 6.30 -2.08 7.77
C ASN A 161 5.21 -2.45 6.76
N GLU A 162 5.39 -3.59 6.09
CA GLU A 162 4.50 -4.09 5.05
C GLU A 162 3.56 -5.19 5.56
N ALA A 163 3.02 -5.04 6.77
CA ALA A 163 1.88 -5.84 7.19
C ALA A 163 0.69 -5.50 6.28
N GLN A 164 0.39 -6.40 5.33
CA GLN A 164 -0.51 -6.12 4.21
C GLN A 164 -1.96 -6.56 4.44
N GLU A 165 -2.30 -7.09 5.61
CA GLU A 165 -3.69 -7.30 6.02
C GLU A 165 -4.32 -6.01 6.55
N ARG A 166 -4.10 -4.90 5.82
CA ARG A 166 -4.55 -3.56 6.21
C ARG A 166 -5.01 -2.77 5.01
N TYR A 167 -5.92 -1.85 5.30
CA TYR A 167 -6.37 -0.81 4.38
C TYR A 167 -6.28 0.55 5.04
N VAL A 168 -6.09 1.60 4.27
CA VAL A 168 -6.24 2.98 4.71
C VAL A 168 -7.50 3.57 4.12
N LEU A 169 -8.27 4.29 4.92
CA LEU A 169 -9.60 4.78 4.59
C LEU A 169 -9.74 6.24 4.98
N ALA A 170 -10.60 6.94 4.25
CA ALA A 170 -11.17 8.20 4.70
C ALA A 170 -12.68 8.00 4.95
N ILE A 171 -13.16 8.47 6.09
CA ILE A 171 -14.58 8.47 6.43
C ILE A 171 -15.01 9.86 6.94
N ARG A 172 -16.28 10.19 6.77
CA ARG A 172 -16.85 11.42 7.35
C ARG A 172 -16.91 11.29 8.88
N PRO A 173 -16.67 12.39 9.63
CA PRO A 173 -16.77 12.34 11.10
C PRO A 173 -18.14 11.89 11.60
N ASP A 174 -19.23 12.25 10.93
CA ASP A 174 -20.60 11.86 11.25
C ASP A 174 -20.91 10.37 11.01
N SER A 175 -20.09 9.70 10.23
CA SER A 175 -20.20 8.26 9.96
C SER A 175 -19.33 7.39 10.91
N ALA A 176 -18.61 8.01 11.85
CA ALA A 176 -17.67 7.31 12.71
C ALA A 176 -18.33 6.24 13.59
N ASP A 177 -19.47 6.56 14.22
CA ASP A 177 -20.19 5.62 15.10
C ASP A 177 -20.74 4.42 14.31
N LEU A 178 -21.22 4.66 13.09
CA LEU A 178 -21.69 3.60 12.21
C LEU A 178 -20.52 2.68 11.80
N PHE A 179 -19.40 3.27 11.41
CA PHE A 179 -18.21 2.52 11.03
C PHE A 179 -17.66 1.69 12.20
N ASP A 180 -17.62 2.27 13.41
CA ASP A 180 -17.23 1.58 14.64
C ASP A 180 -18.12 0.35 14.90
N SER A 181 -19.42 0.49 14.82
CA SER A 181 -20.38 -0.60 15.03
C SER A 181 -20.18 -1.76 14.02
N ILE A 182 -19.80 -1.45 12.78
CA ILE A 182 -19.50 -2.46 11.76
C ILE A 182 -18.20 -3.18 12.10
N CYS A 183 -17.16 -2.43 12.47
CA CYS A 183 -15.87 -3.00 12.86
C CYS A 183 -15.97 -3.90 14.08
N GLU A 184 -16.73 -3.49 15.11
CA GLU A 184 -16.98 -4.32 16.29
C GLU A 184 -17.71 -5.62 15.93
N ARG A 185 -18.74 -5.53 15.11
CA ARG A 185 -19.51 -6.69 14.66
C ARG A 185 -18.63 -7.71 13.92
N GLU A 186 -17.77 -7.24 13.00
CA GLU A 186 -16.89 -8.10 12.20
C GLU A 186 -15.59 -8.45 12.95
N ARG A 187 -15.42 -7.92 14.17
CA ARG A 187 -14.21 -8.11 14.99
C ARG A 187 -12.94 -7.69 14.25
N CYS A 188 -13.05 -6.66 13.43
CA CYS A 188 -11.95 -6.10 12.67
C CYS A 188 -11.37 -4.90 13.41
N PRO A 189 -10.11 -4.95 13.85
CA PRO A 189 -9.49 -3.81 14.49
C PRO A 189 -9.33 -2.66 13.50
N TYR A 190 -9.46 -1.44 14.00
CA TYR A 190 -9.16 -0.23 13.26
C TYR A 190 -8.64 0.86 14.20
N ALA A 191 -8.07 1.91 13.65
CA ALA A 191 -7.72 3.10 14.41
C ALA A 191 -7.83 4.37 13.56
N VAL A 192 -8.38 5.43 14.16
CA VAL A 192 -8.35 6.78 13.58
C VAL A 192 -6.99 7.38 13.87
N LEU A 193 -6.16 7.49 12.84
CA LEU A 193 -4.79 8.00 12.96
C LEU A 193 -4.75 9.53 13.00
N GLY A 194 -5.68 10.19 12.33
CA GLY A 194 -5.72 11.63 12.22
C GLY A 194 -6.78 12.12 11.25
N THR A 195 -6.53 13.27 10.64
CA THR A 195 -7.48 13.94 9.75
C THR A 195 -6.82 14.49 8.50
N ALA A 196 -7.62 14.58 7.44
CA ALA A 196 -7.23 15.26 6.21
C ALA A 196 -7.19 16.79 6.43
N THR A 197 -6.24 17.44 5.76
CA THR A 197 -6.04 18.90 5.86
C THR A 197 -6.05 19.53 4.46
N ASP A 198 -6.38 20.80 4.39
CA ASP A 198 -6.35 21.61 3.14
C ASP A 198 -4.93 21.99 2.71
N VAL A 199 -3.95 21.90 3.61
CA VAL A 199 -2.55 22.12 3.29
C VAL A 199 -1.95 20.81 2.81
N ARG A 200 -1.38 20.76 1.60
CA ARG A 200 -0.74 19.56 1.02
C ARG A 200 0.59 19.23 1.71
N GLN A 201 0.52 19.01 3.01
CA GLN A 201 1.61 18.67 3.90
C GLN A 201 1.31 17.33 4.57
N LEU A 202 2.29 16.46 4.62
CA LEU A 202 2.23 15.25 5.43
C LEU A 202 2.92 15.51 6.75
N VAL A 203 2.15 15.47 7.84
CA VAL A 203 2.66 15.61 9.19
C VAL A 203 2.36 14.34 9.97
N VAL A 204 3.39 13.63 10.39
CA VAL A 204 3.28 12.45 11.26
C VAL A 204 3.88 12.80 12.61
N ASN A 205 3.06 12.77 13.64
CA ASN A 205 3.46 13.06 15.00
C ASN A 205 3.75 11.75 15.76
N ASP A 206 4.83 11.73 16.54
CA ASP A 206 5.11 10.67 17.49
C ASP A 206 5.30 11.28 18.91
N PRO A 207 4.28 11.19 19.79
CA PRO A 207 4.35 11.76 21.12
C PRO A 207 5.47 11.18 22.01
N LEU A 208 6.04 10.02 21.65
CA LEU A 208 7.12 9.38 22.38
C LEU A 208 8.52 9.89 21.96
N LEU A 209 8.61 10.58 20.85
CA LEU A 209 9.86 11.23 20.40
C LEU A 209 10.01 12.60 21.08
N ASN A 210 10.35 12.58 22.37
CA ASN A 210 10.55 13.81 23.13
C ASN A 210 12.04 14.14 23.32
N ARG A 211 12.89 13.76 22.36
CA ARG A 211 14.31 14.11 22.34
C ARG A 211 14.53 15.24 21.34
N ASP A 212 15.01 16.37 21.82
CA ASP A 212 15.46 17.51 21.01
C ASP A 212 14.36 18.34 20.27
N GLY A 213 13.11 18.30 20.74
CA GLY A 213 12.04 19.20 20.24
C GLY A 213 11.36 18.79 18.94
N SER A 214 11.78 17.70 18.29
CA SER A 214 11.11 17.21 17.08
C SER A 214 10.23 16.01 17.43
N GLN A 215 8.93 16.28 17.60
CA GLN A 215 7.92 15.22 17.77
C GLN A 215 7.40 14.69 16.42
N GLN A 216 7.97 15.13 15.32
CA GLN A 216 7.48 14.88 13.97
C GLN A 216 8.52 14.11 13.17
N PRO A 217 8.46 12.75 13.16
CA PRO A 217 9.32 11.95 12.30
C PRO A 217 9.12 12.25 10.81
N VAL A 218 7.94 12.76 10.42
CA VAL A 218 7.67 13.24 9.07
C VAL A 218 6.98 14.60 9.15
N ASP A 219 7.55 15.57 8.47
CA ASP A 219 6.94 16.88 8.21
C ASP A 219 7.46 17.38 6.85
N MET A 220 6.67 17.11 5.79
CA MET A 220 7.09 17.42 4.43
C MET A 220 5.92 17.70 3.50
N PRO A 221 6.12 18.56 2.49
CA PRO A 221 5.14 18.75 1.42
C PRO A 221 4.94 17.44 0.63
N LEU A 222 3.70 17.06 0.36
CA LEU A 222 3.38 15.89 -0.45
C LEU A 222 3.95 15.97 -1.87
N GLN A 223 4.11 17.16 -2.39
CA GLN A 223 4.75 17.37 -3.69
C GLN A 223 6.21 16.90 -3.73
N VAL A 224 6.91 16.92 -2.60
CA VAL A 224 8.28 16.39 -2.51
C VAL A 224 8.26 14.87 -2.52
N LEU A 225 7.27 14.28 -1.85
CA LEU A 225 7.13 12.82 -1.72
C LEU A 225 6.57 12.18 -3.00
N LEU A 226 5.51 12.75 -3.56
CA LEU A 226 4.74 12.19 -4.68
C LEU A 226 4.82 13.06 -5.95
N GLY A 227 5.70 14.05 -5.96
CA GLY A 227 5.94 14.91 -7.12
C GLY A 227 6.64 14.16 -8.25
N GLY A 228 6.59 14.76 -9.44
CA GLY A 228 7.18 14.16 -10.63
C GLY A 228 8.68 13.92 -10.48
N THR A 229 9.10 12.69 -10.67
CA THR A 229 10.52 12.34 -10.77
C THR A 229 11.15 12.99 -12.00
N PRO A 230 12.45 13.34 -11.96
CA PRO A 230 13.16 13.84 -13.14
C PRO A 230 12.99 12.88 -14.31
N LYS A 231 12.72 13.41 -15.51
CA LYS A 231 12.57 12.59 -16.71
C LYS A 231 13.88 11.86 -16.98
N MET A 232 13.82 10.53 -16.97
CA MET A 232 14.96 9.69 -17.28
C MET A 232 15.14 9.64 -18.80
N GLN A 233 16.31 10.05 -19.29
CA GLN A 233 16.72 9.84 -20.68
C GLN A 233 17.52 8.54 -20.78
N ARG A 234 17.07 7.61 -21.60
CA ARG A 234 17.80 6.39 -21.92
C ARG A 234 18.08 6.35 -23.41
N SER A 235 19.33 6.11 -23.76
CA SER A 235 19.73 5.83 -25.15
C SER A 235 20.14 4.37 -25.23
N PHE A 236 19.63 3.65 -26.21
CA PHE A 236 20.00 2.26 -26.46
C PHE A 236 20.02 1.98 -27.96
N ASN A 237 20.94 1.13 -28.37
CA ASN A 237 20.96 0.60 -29.73
C ASN A 237 20.22 -0.73 -29.75
N ARG A 238 19.18 -0.80 -30.58
CA ARG A 238 18.45 -2.05 -30.78
C ARG A 238 19.24 -2.94 -31.75
N SER A 239 19.76 -4.05 -31.27
CA SER A 239 20.22 -5.15 -32.13
C SER A 239 19.07 -6.13 -32.35
N VAL A 240 18.70 -6.38 -33.59
CA VAL A 240 17.72 -7.42 -33.92
C VAL A 240 18.52 -8.70 -34.18
N PRO A 241 18.36 -9.74 -33.35
CA PRO A 241 19.01 -11.02 -33.64
C PRO A 241 18.46 -11.57 -34.97
N LYS A 242 19.33 -12.03 -35.84
CA LYS A 242 18.92 -12.80 -37.01
C LYS A 242 18.37 -14.14 -36.53
N LEU A 243 17.06 -14.25 -36.50
CA LEU A 243 16.42 -15.52 -36.18
C LEU A 243 16.52 -16.44 -37.40
N LEU A 244 16.93 -17.68 -37.16
CA LEU A 244 16.83 -18.72 -38.19
C LEU A 244 15.34 -19.03 -38.43
N PRO A 245 14.95 -19.41 -39.67
CA PRO A 245 13.61 -19.88 -39.93
C PRO A 245 13.24 -21.04 -39.01
N LEU A 246 12.05 -20.97 -38.45
CA LEU A 246 11.53 -22.05 -37.61
C LEU A 246 11.36 -23.31 -38.46
N ASN A 247 12.12 -24.35 -38.15
CA ASN A 247 11.97 -25.67 -38.78
C ASN A 247 10.98 -26.48 -37.92
N LEU A 248 9.83 -26.77 -38.47
CA LEU A 248 8.76 -27.55 -37.84
C LEU A 248 8.73 -29.02 -38.31
N ALA A 249 9.79 -29.49 -38.99
CA ALA A 249 9.88 -30.86 -39.45
C ALA A 249 10.42 -31.80 -38.34
#